data_428fb9de2667a64b2e5ffd1583a412db
#
_entry.id   428fb9de2667a64b2e5ffd1583a412db
#
_cell.length_a   1.000
_cell.length_b   1.000
_cell.length_c   1.000
_cell.angle_alpha   90.00
_cell.angle_beta   90.00
_cell.angle_gamma   90.00
#
_symmetry.space_group_name_H-M   'P 1'
#
loop_
_entity.id
_entity.type
_entity.pdbx_description
1 polymer ?
#
loop_
_entity_poly.entity_id
_entity_poly.type
_entity_poly.pdbx_seq_one_letter_code
_entity_poly.pdbx_strand_id
1 'polypeptide(L)'
;YDVKGAYDQIEKTWNKVFKTHKATLRVETKAQMRILGLAQLKTEGGATAFDNNAGQRYLYNAQAFSVGLGYSITRESLDDNQYVKDFNLMKLPLANSFNQFKEINAANVLNNITTYDATVGGDGVSLSNTAHPIDGATVANTFTTQLDLNETSLIQACLNTRQNFVD
;
A
#
# COMPACT_ATOMS: atom_id res chain seq x y z
N TYR A 1 16.09 19.71 -20.66
CA TYR A 1 14.85 20.21 -20.04
C TYR A 1 14.45 19.24 -18.95
N ASP A 2 14.34 19.75 -17.70
CA ASP A 2 14.22 18.89 -16.54
C ASP A 2 12.77 18.83 -16.01
N VAL A 3 11.99 17.91 -16.57
CA VAL A 3 10.65 17.56 -16.08
C VAL A 3 10.74 16.92 -14.69
N LYS A 4 11.83 16.21 -14.41
CA LYS A 4 12.07 15.59 -13.10
C LYS A 4 12.22 16.64 -12.00
N GLY A 5 12.99 17.73 -12.25
CA GLY A 5 13.10 18.82 -11.30
C GLY A 5 11.76 19.49 -11.00
N ALA A 6 10.90 19.66 -12.01
CA ALA A 6 9.54 20.16 -11.81
C ALA A 6 8.69 19.19 -10.98
N TYR A 7 8.79 17.88 -11.22
CA TYR A 7 8.09 16.86 -10.44
C TYR A 7 8.55 16.81 -8.98
N ASP A 8 9.84 17.01 -8.72
CA ASP A 8 10.39 16.94 -7.36
C ASP A 8 9.94 18.12 -6.48
N GLN A 9 9.58 19.26 -7.10
CA GLN A 9 9.05 20.44 -6.40
C GLN A 9 7.57 20.32 -6.01
N ILE A 10 6.81 19.38 -6.59
CA ILE A 10 5.40 19.19 -6.29
C ILE A 10 5.25 18.50 -4.94
N GLU A 11 4.38 19.02 -4.07
CA GLU A 11 4.04 18.38 -2.81
C GLU A 11 3.36 17.03 -3.08
N LYS A 12 3.81 15.99 -2.38
CA LYS A 12 3.33 14.61 -2.51
C LYS A 12 2.65 14.22 -1.22
N THR A 13 1.32 13.99 -1.26
CA THR A 13 0.55 13.60 -0.07
C THR A 13 0.52 12.09 0.13
N TRP A 14 0.57 11.31 -0.95
CA TRP A 14 0.57 9.85 -0.90
C TRP A 14 1.73 9.27 -0.08
N ASN A 15 2.91 9.88 -0.08
CA ASN A 15 4.07 9.40 0.67
C ASN A 15 3.99 9.68 2.18
N LYS A 16 3.03 10.51 2.63
CA LYS A 16 2.74 10.72 4.06
C LYS A 16 1.94 9.54 4.65
N VAL A 17 1.19 8.82 3.81
CA VAL A 17 0.35 7.69 4.20
C VAL A 17 1.02 6.36 3.88
N PHE A 18 1.66 6.26 2.72
CA PHE A 18 2.25 5.01 2.23
C PHE A 18 3.77 5.01 2.33
N LYS A 19 4.33 3.93 2.86
CA LYS A 19 5.78 3.73 2.89
C LYS A 19 6.28 3.34 1.51
N THR A 20 7.32 4.02 1.04
CA THR A 20 7.93 3.75 -0.26
C THR A 20 9.08 2.78 -0.16
N HIS A 21 9.15 1.85 -1.11
CA HIS A 21 10.27 0.94 -1.28
C HIS A 21 10.77 1.01 -2.73
N LYS A 22 12.07 0.85 -2.91
CA LYS A 22 12.65 0.74 -4.25
C LYS A 22 12.49 -0.69 -4.74
N ALA A 23 11.73 -0.89 -5.81
CA ALA A 23 11.61 -2.17 -6.48
C ALA A 23 12.84 -2.43 -7.36
N THR A 24 13.32 -3.66 -7.38
CA THR A 24 14.43 -4.14 -8.22
C THR A 24 13.94 -5.09 -9.31
N LEU A 25 12.79 -5.72 -9.09
CA LEU A 25 12.17 -6.66 -10.01
C LEU A 25 10.82 -6.13 -10.50
N ARG A 26 10.35 -6.64 -11.62
CA ARG A 26 9.01 -6.32 -12.16
C ARG A 26 7.90 -6.82 -11.24
N VAL A 27 8.09 -7.96 -10.62
CA VAL A 27 7.19 -8.52 -9.60
C VAL A 27 8.03 -8.84 -8.38
N GLU A 28 7.70 -8.23 -7.26
CA GLU A 28 8.29 -8.53 -5.96
C GLU A 28 7.30 -9.31 -5.12
N THR A 29 7.71 -10.51 -4.72
CA THR A 29 6.92 -11.35 -3.81
C THR A 29 7.46 -11.20 -2.40
N LYS A 30 6.59 -10.85 -1.47
CA LYS A 30 6.88 -10.77 -0.04
C LYS A 30 6.12 -11.84 0.71
N ALA A 31 6.83 -12.54 1.58
CA ALA A 31 6.24 -13.55 2.45
C ALA A 31 5.91 -12.95 3.81
N GLN A 32 4.71 -13.21 4.28
CA GLN A 32 4.35 -13.02 5.68
C GLN A 32 4.77 -14.26 6.47
N MET A 33 5.48 -14.07 7.56
CA MET A 33 5.84 -15.16 8.47
C MET A 33 4.73 -15.36 9.51
N ARG A 34 4.54 -16.61 9.95
CA ARG A 34 3.65 -16.93 11.07
C ARG A 34 4.21 -16.31 12.35
N ILE A 35 3.30 -15.91 13.23
CA ILE A 35 3.66 -15.49 14.59
C ILE A 35 3.99 -16.75 15.38
N LEU A 36 5.07 -16.71 16.12
CA LEU A 36 5.44 -17.80 17.04
C LEU A 36 4.49 -17.78 18.24
N GLY A 37 4.21 -18.97 18.79
CA GLY A 37 3.44 -19.13 20.02
C GLY A 37 4.11 -18.44 21.21
N LEU A 38 3.38 -18.36 22.32
CA LEU A 38 3.87 -17.72 23.54
C LEU A 38 5.06 -18.50 24.12
N ALA A 39 6.11 -17.76 24.51
CA ALA A 39 7.25 -18.36 25.20
C ALA A 39 6.83 -18.99 26.49
N GLN A 40 7.32 -20.20 26.76
CA GLN A 40 7.00 -20.99 27.95
C GLN A 40 8.12 -20.90 28.99
N LEU A 41 7.74 -20.95 30.27
CA LEU A 41 8.69 -21.00 31.37
C LEU A 41 9.46 -22.32 31.32
N LYS A 42 10.79 -22.24 31.26
CA LYS A 42 11.68 -23.38 31.29
C LYS A 42 12.16 -23.63 32.71
N THR A 43 11.99 -24.86 33.20
CA THR A 43 12.58 -25.31 34.46
C THR A 43 14.08 -25.61 34.29
N GLU A 44 14.85 -25.49 35.34
CA GLU A 44 16.27 -25.83 35.33
C GLU A 44 16.45 -27.32 34.95
N GLY A 45 17.32 -27.57 33.93
CA GLY A 45 17.52 -28.91 33.37
C GLY A 45 16.42 -29.41 32.43
N GLY A 46 15.31 -28.67 32.25
CA GLY A 46 14.23 -29.03 31.36
C GLY A 46 14.57 -28.77 29.86
N ALA A 47 13.91 -29.48 28.95
CA ALA A 47 14.02 -29.23 27.50
C ALA A 47 13.39 -27.89 27.13
N THR A 48 13.94 -27.25 26.07
CA THR A 48 13.31 -26.06 25.45
C THR A 48 12.11 -26.51 24.65
N ALA A 49 10.98 -25.83 24.78
CA ALA A 49 9.85 -26.00 23.88
C ALA A 49 10.17 -25.42 22.49
N PHE A 50 9.85 -26.16 21.44
CA PHE A 50 9.98 -25.73 20.07
C PHE A 50 8.60 -25.50 19.45
N ASP A 51 8.42 -24.37 18.78
CA ASP A 51 7.20 -24.11 18.03
C ASP A 51 7.32 -24.74 16.64
N ASN A 52 6.52 -25.76 16.39
CA ASN A 52 6.49 -26.45 15.09
C ASN A 52 5.66 -25.71 14.03
N ASN A 53 4.99 -24.60 14.40
CA ASN A 53 4.21 -23.78 13.47
C ASN A 53 5.04 -22.67 12.83
N ALA A 54 6.33 -22.55 13.16
CA ALA A 54 7.22 -21.59 12.51
C ALA A 54 7.24 -21.82 10.99
N GLY A 55 6.95 -20.81 10.21
CA GLY A 55 6.96 -20.92 8.76
C GLY A 55 6.35 -19.73 8.03
N GLN A 56 6.26 -19.88 6.71
CA GLN A 56 5.66 -18.91 5.83
C GLN A 56 4.14 -19.06 5.84
N ARG A 57 3.41 -17.94 5.90
CA ARG A 57 1.96 -17.91 5.94
C ARG A 57 1.37 -17.55 4.58
N TYR A 58 1.46 -16.29 4.20
CA TYR A 58 0.89 -15.77 2.97
C TYR A 58 1.94 -15.10 2.10
N LEU A 59 1.70 -15.08 0.79
CA LEU A 59 2.50 -14.39 -0.21
C LEU A 59 1.75 -13.17 -0.73
N TYR A 60 2.44 -12.05 -0.78
CA TYR A 60 1.97 -10.81 -1.40
C TYR A 60 2.83 -10.51 -2.61
N ASN A 61 2.18 -10.22 -3.73
CA ASN A 61 2.82 -9.85 -4.97
C ASN A 61 2.65 -8.36 -5.24
N ALA A 62 3.77 -7.67 -5.44
CA ALA A 62 3.77 -6.28 -5.88
C ALA A 62 4.26 -6.24 -7.33
N GLN A 63 3.37 -5.92 -8.26
CA GLN A 63 3.69 -5.84 -9.68
C GLN A 63 3.93 -4.39 -10.09
N ALA A 64 5.10 -4.13 -10.70
CA ALA A 64 5.41 -2.85 -11.30
C ALA A 64 4.71 -2.70 -12.65
N PHE A 65 4.15 -1.52 -12.92
CA PHE A 65 3.57 -1.15 -14.21
C PHE A 65 4.20 0.16 -14.71
N SER A 66 4.19 0.34 -16.03
CA SER A 66 4.73 1.52 -16.67
C SER A 66 3.63 2.53 -16.95
N VAL A 67 3.90 3.78 -16.65
CA VAL A 67 2.99 4.90 -16.92
C VAL A 67 3.68 5.85 -17.86
N GLY A 68 2.99 6.25 -18.93
CA GLY A 68 3.51 7.18 -19.91
C GLY A 68 2.44 8.20 -20.30
N LEU A 69 2.86 9.44 -20.48
CA LEU A 69 2.07 10.53 -21.02
C LEU A 69 2.99 11.39 -21.87
N GLY A 70 2.58 11.71 -23.07
CA GLY A 70 3.29 12.60 -23.99
C GLY A 70 2.40 13.73 -24.49
N TYR A 71 3.00 14.76 -25.00
CA TYR A 71 2.33 15.82 -25.75
C TYR A 71 3.05 16.04 -27.09
N SER A 72 2.32 16.52 -28.07
CA SER A 72 2.85 16.87 -29.39
C SER A 72 2.93 18.39 -29.57
N ILE A 73 3.97 18.83 -30.23
CA ILE A 73 4.13 20.23 -30.68
C ILE A 73 3.86 20.27 -32.18
N THR A 74 3.13 21.27 -32.63
CA THR A 74 2.81 21.42 -34.04
C THR A 74 4.04 21.82 -34.83
N ARG A 75 4.04 21.49 -36.13
CA ARG A 75 5.12 21.85 -37.02
C ARG A 75 5.22 23.37 -37.20
N GLU A 76 4.08 24.05 -37.21
CA GLU A 76 4.00 25.51 -37.29
C GLU A 76 4.71 26.18 -36.10
N SER A 77 4.49 25.69 -34.89
CA SER A 77 5.21 26.17 -33.67
C SER A 77 6.72 25.95 -33.77
N LEU A 78 7.14 24.88 -34.44
CA LEU A 78 8.55 24.57 -34.67
C LEU A 78 9.16 25.55 -35.70
N ASP A 79 8.45 25.80 -36.79
CA ASP A 79 8.87 26.70 -37.87
C ASP A 79 8.92 28.18 -37.42
N ASP A 80 8.00 28.57 -36.50
CA ASP A 80 7.95 29.90 -35.89
C ASP A 80 8.90 30.09 -34.69
N ASN A 81 9.74 29.11 -34.36
CA ASN A 81 10.66 29.11 -33.20
C ASN A 81 9.97 29.27 -31.83
N GLN A 82 8.70 28.96 -31.71
CA GLN A 82 7.94 29.05 -30.46
C GLN A 82 8.03 27.79 -29.60
N TYR A 83 8.59 26.71 -30.14
CA TYR A 83 8.66 25.39 -29.46
C TYR A 83 9.35 25.43 -28.10
N VAL A 84 10.33 26.29 -27.90
CA VAL A 84 11.03 26.42 -26.61
C VAL A 84 10.10 26.95 -25.52
N LYS A 85 9.24 27.91 -25.87
CA LYS A 85 8.25 28.49 -24.97
C LYS A 85 7.17 27.46 -24.63
N ASP A 86 6.61 26.81 -25.67
CA ASP A 86 5.57 25.79 -25.52
C ASP A 86 6.08 24.60 -24.68
N PHE A 87 7.31 24.17 -24.92
CA PHE A 87 7.95 23.11 -24.16
C PHE A 87 8.09 23.47 -22.67
N ASN A 88 8.51 24.68 -22.37
CA ASN A 88 8.65 25.14 -20.99
C ASN A 88 7.29 25.29 -20.28
N LEU A 89 6.24 25.67 -21.00
CA LEU A 89 4.89 25.76 -20.44
C LEU A 89 4.30 24.39 -20.09
N MET A 90 4.61 23.35 -20.89
CA MET A 90 4.01 22.02 -20.72
C MET A 90 4.69 21.13 -19.69
N LYS A 91 5.90 21.46 -19.23
CA LYS A 91 6.63 20.61 -18.27
C LYS A 91 5.96 20.52 -16.91
N LEU A 92 5.41 21.61 -16.38
CA LEU A 92 4.74 21.61 -15.08
C LEU A 92 3.38 20.89 -15.12
N PRO A 93 2.49 21.13 -16.12
CA PRO A 93 1.29 20.30 -16.29
C PRO A 93 1.58 18.82 -16.44
N LEU A 94 2.63 18.44 -17.19
CA LEU A 94 3.03 17.04 -17.34
C LEU A 94 3.49 16.44 -16.00
N ALA A 95 4.31 17.14 -15.25
CA ALA A 95 4.77 16.70 -13.92
C ALA A 95 3.59 16.55 -12.93
N ASN A 96 2.65 17.51 -12.94
CA ASN A 96 1.43 17.45 -12.14
C ASN A 96 0.56 16.25 -12.49
N SER A 97 0.42 15.91 -13.79
CA SER A 97 -0.35 14.76 -14.23
C SER A 97 0.22 13.44 -13.68
N PHE A 98 1.54 13.26 -13.66
CA PHE A 98 2.17 12.09 -13.05
C PHE A 98 2.00 12.03 -11.53
N ASN A 99 2.07 13.18 -10.85
CA ASN A 99 1.80 13.22 -9.42
C ASN A 99 0.34 12.88 -9.12
N GLN A 100 -0.59 13.50 -9.84
CA GLN A 100 -2.03 13.24 -9.69
C GLN A 100 -2.38 11.77 -9.94
N PHE A 101 -1.76 11.14 -10.92
CA PHE A 101 -1.94 9.70 -11.17
C PHE A 101 -1.55 8.87 -9.94
N LYS A 102 -0.44 9.20 -9.27
CA LYS A 102 -0.02 8.51 -8.03
C LYS A 102 -0.96 8.77 -6.87
N GLU A 103 -1.42 10.01 -6.70
CA GLU A 103 -2.41 10.37 -5.65
C GLU A 103 -3.72 9.61 -5.84
N ILE A 104 -4.24 9.52 -7.07
CA ILE A 104 -5.47 8.78 -7.39
C ILE A 104 -5.29 7.29 -7.09
N ASN A 105 -4.17 6.69 -7.51
CA ASN A 105 -3.93 5.27 -7.25
C ASN A 105 -3.77 4.99 -5.75
N ALA A 106 -3.12 5.88 -5.00
CA ALA A 106 -3.00 5.77 -3.55
C ALA A 106 -4.39 5.88 -2.88
N ALA A 107 -5.23 6.82 -3.31
CA ALA A 107 -6.59 6.96 -2.81
C ALA A 107 -7.46 5.73 -3.15
N ASN A 108 -7.29 5.14 -4.35
CA ASN A 108 -8.03 3.96 -4.76
C ASN A 108 -7.77 2.73 -3.88
N VAL A 109 -6.59 2.60 -3.29
CA VAL A 109 -6.31 1.53 -2.31
C VAL A 109 -7.25 1.65 -1.10
N LEU A 110 -7.47 2.88 -0.62
CA LEU A 110 -8.36 3.13 0.51
C LEU A 110 -9.84 3.07 0.11
N ASN A 111 -10.20 3.56 -1.08
CA ASN A 111 -11.57 3.51 -1.58
C ASN A 111 -12.05 2.07 -1.84
N ASN A 112 -11.13 1.19 -2.23
CA ASN A 112 -11.43 -0.22 -2.52
C ASN A 112 -11.05 -1.17 -1.37
N ILE A 113 -10.98 -0.66 -0.16
CA ILE A 113 -10.54 -1.39 1.04
C ILE A 113 -11.35 -2.67 1.32
N THR A 114 -12.62 -2.70 0.87
CA THR A 114 -13.53 -3.84 1.02
C THR A 114 -13.51 -4.81 -0.17
N THR A 115 -12.71 -4.52 -1.21
CA THR A 115 -12.61 -5.36 -2.41
C THR A 115 -11.31 -6.16 -2.36
N TYR A 116 -11.40 -7.47 -2.55
CA TYR A 116 -10.23 -8.35 -2.65
C TYR A 116 -9.61 -8.27 -4.04
N ASP A 117 -8.30 -8.11 -4.11
CA ASP A 117 -7.53 -8.18 -5.35
C ASP A 117 -6.68 -9.46 -5.38
N ALA A 118 -7.10 -10.43 -6.18
CA ALA A 118 -6.42 -11.72 -6.32
C ALA A 118 -5.00 -11.59 -6.92
N THR A 119 -4.69 -10.50 -7.61
CA THR A 119 -3.35 -10.29 -8.20
C THR A 119 -2.31 -9.95 -7.15
N VAL A 120 -2.72 -9.30 -6.07
CA VAL A 120 -1.87 -8.97 -4.94
C VAL A 120 -1.64 -10.20 -4.05
N GLY A 121 -2.62 -11.10 -3.96
CA GLY A 121 -2.57 -12.26 -3.10
C GLY A 121 -2.86 -11.92 -1.63
N GLY A 122 -2.22 -12.61 -0.70
CA GLY A 122 -2.44 -12.46 0.72
C GLY A 122 -3.29 -13.57 1.31
N ASP A 123 -4.12 -13.24 2.29
CA ASP A 123 -4.98 -14.18 3.02
C ASP A 123 -6.28 -14.56 2.30
N GLY A 124 -6.53 -14.02 1.10
CA GLY A 124 -7.69 -14.35 0.27
C GLY A 124 -8.93 -13.51 0.56
N VAL A 125 -8.83 -12.54 1.46
CA VAL A 125 -9.93 -11.62 1.79
C VAL A 125 -9.55 -10.16 1.54
N SER A 126 -10.52 -9.26 1.56
CA SER A 126 -10.29 -7.83 1.38
C SER A 126 -9.52 -7.22 2.56
N LEU A 127 -8.86 -6.08 2.34
CA LEU A 127 -8.06 -5.41 3.37
C LEU A 127 -8.88 -5.06 4.63
N SER A 128 -10.16 -4.72 4.48
CA SER A 128 -11.11 -4.56 5.57
C SER A 128 -12.14 -5.69 5.51
N ASN A 129 -12.12 -6.58 6.48
CA ASN A 129 -12.98 -7.76 6.53
C ASN A 129 -13.27 -8.17 7.98
N THR A 130 -14.39 -8.86 8.18
CA THR A 130 -14.79 -9.42 9.48
C THR A 130 -14.20 -10.80 9.75
N ALA A 131 -13.52 -11.42 8.77
CA ALA A 131 -13.09 -12.81 8.83
C ALA A 131 -11.71 -13.02 8.19
N HIS A 132 -10.68 -12.32 8.68
CA HIS A 132 -9.31 -12.62 8.29
C HIS A 132 -8.88 -13.97 8.87
N PRO A 133 -8.43 -14.93 8.06
CA PRO A 133 -8.00 -16.22 8.57
C PRO A 133 -6.67 -16.10 9.32
N ILE A 134 -6.62 -16.56 10.56
CA ILE A 134 -5.41 -16.60 11.39
C ILE A 134 -5.29 -17.98 12.03
N ASP A 135 -4.39 -18.82 11.53
CA ASP A 135 -3.97 -20.10 12.13
C ASP A 135 -5.12 -20.96 12.72
N GLY A 136 -6.23 -21.09 11.96
CA GLY A 136 -7.40 -21.86 12.34
C GLY A 136 -8.52 -21.05 13.02
N ALA A 137 -8.29 -19.77 13.27
CA ALA A 137 -9.29 -18.82 13.75
C ALA A 137 -9.60 -17.76 12.70
N THR A 138 -10.55 -16.89 12.97
CA THR A 138 -10.83 -15.70 12.15
C THR A 138 -10.82 -14.45 13.02
N VAL A 139 -10.22 -13.38 12.52
CA VAL A 139 -10.15 -12.09 13.21
C VAL A 139 -10.77 -11.01 12.35
N ALA A 140 -11.59 -10.16 12.96
CA ALA A 140 -12.18 -9.01 12.31
C ALA A 140 -11.29 -7.78 12.50
N ASN A 141 -10.99 -7.06 11.41
CA ASN A 141 -10.34 -5.74 11.46
C ASN A 141 -11.30 -4.61 11.11
N THR A 142 -12.58 -4.90 11.02
CA THR A 142 -13.66 -3.93 10.78
C THR A 142 -14.82 -4.19 11.75
N PHE A 143 -15.66 -3.18 11.92
CA PHE A 143 -16.89 -3.35 12.70
C PHE A 143 -17.92 -4.16 11.93
N THR A 144 -18.60 -5.07 12.61
CA THR A 144 -19.74 -5.84 12.04
C THR A 144 -20.92 -4.94 11.67
N THR A 145 -21.09 -3.85 12.42
CA THR A 145 -22.09 -2.81 12.14
C THR A 145 -21.35 -1.49 11.95
N GLN A 146 -21.69 -0.78 10.90
CA GLN A 146 -21.12 0.55 10.65
C GLN A 146 -21.52 1.50 11.78
N LEU A 147 -20.54 2.21 12.32
CA LEU A 147 -20.72 3.18 13.39
C LEU A 147 -20.30 4.56 12.90
N ASP A 148 -21.05 5.57 13.27
CA ASP A 148 -20.66 6.96 13.06
C ASP A 148 -19.40 7.28 13.86
N LEU A 149 -18.59 8.22 13.36
CA LEU A 149 -17.37 8.65 14.02
C LEU A 149 -17.71 9.45 15.29
N ASN A 150 -17.54 8.82 16.44
CA ASN A 150 -17.72 9.41 17.75
C ASN A 150 -16.66 8.86 18.72
N GLU A 151 -16.60 9.39 19.95
CA GLU A 151 -15.64 8.97 20.96
C GLU A 151 -15.74 7.46 21.25
N THR A 152 -16.96 6.94 21.38
CA THR A 152 -17.20 5.53 21.67
C THR A 152 -16.70 4.62 20.55
N SER A 153 -16.94 4.98 19.28
CA SER A 153 -16.48 4.21 18.12
C SER A 153 -14.95 4.24 17.99
N LEU A 154 -14.32 5.36 18.31
CA LEU A 154 -12.86 5.47 18.35
C LEU A 154 -12.24 4.59 19.42
N ILE A 155 -12.81 4.61 20.64
CA ILE A 155 -12.36 3.74 21.74
C ILE A 155 -12.51 2.27 21.33
N GLN A 156 -13.64 1.88 20.75
CA GLN A 156 -13.88 0.52 20.29
C GLN A 156 -12.91 0.10 19.17
N ALA A 157 -12.58 1.00 18.23
CA ALA A 157 -11.58 0.75 17.20
C ALA A 157 -10.19 0.48 17.82
N CYS A 158 -9.79 1.31 18.78
CA CYS A 158 -8.53 1.12 19.52
C CYS A 158 -8.49 -0.21 20.29
N LEU A 159 -9.60 -0.60 20.92
CA LEU A 159 -9.69 -1.87 21.64
C LEU A 159 -9.59 -3.06 20.68
N ASN A 160 -10.33 -3.04 19.56
CA ASN A 160 -10.28 -4.10 18.55
C ASN A 160 -8.87 -4.24 17.96
N THR A 161 -8.22 -3.11 17.61
CA THR A 161 -6.85 -3.13 17.11
C THR A 161 -5.91 -3.75 18.14
N ARG A 162 -6.07 -3.41 19.41
CA ARG A 162 -5.23 -3.92 20.49
C ARG A 162 -5.42 -5.42 20.73
N GLN A 163 -6.65 -5.92 20.66
CA GLN A 163 -6.96 -7.36 20.78
C GLN A 163 -6.32 -8.16 19.63
N ASN A 164 -6.35 -7.63 18.41
CA ASN A 164 -5.77 -8.31 17.25
C ASN A 164 -4.24 -8.41 17.27
N PHE A 165 -3.56 -7.67 18.16
CA PHE A 165 -2.10 -7.74 18.35
C PHE A 165 -1.66 -8.60 19.55
N VAL A 166 -2.58 -9.05 20.38
CA VAL A 166 -2.27 -9.80 21.63
C VAL A 166 -2.48 -11.30 21.44
N ASP A 167 -3.24 -11.72 20.44
CA ASP A 167 -3.46 -13.10 20.04
C ASP A 167 -2.62 -13.42 18.79
#